data_c10b30733449a02f9571fa9019db59d7
#
_entry.id   c10b30733449a02f9571fa9019db59d7
#
_cell.length_a   1.000
_cell.length_b   1.000
_cell.length_c   1.000
_cell.angle_alpha   90.00
_cell.angle_beta   90.00
_cell.angle_gamma   90.00
#
_symmetry.space_group_name_H-M   'P 1'
#
loop_
_entity.id
_entity.type
_entity.pdbx_description
1 polymer ?
#
loop_
_entity_poly.entity_id
_entity_poly.type
_entity_poly.pdbx_seq_one_letter_code
_entity_poly.pdbx_strand_id
1 'polypeptide(L)'
;KEIENKIRLESPDLIITIDSPSFSYRLVNKLQDLRKENVKFFHYVAPTVWAWKKYRAKLFSQLYDKLFTLFKFENKYFIEHNLETHFVGHQIFFDKKVLKKKRIITFLPGSRNIEIKNNLLRLKSVISHTAKAYSDYSIYILTFDHSKSMVKNILKNINVKIITNFDEKQNILSKSFLAIAASGSISLELCKYQVPSIIVYNTHIITRILIKLFVNVRYASIINIHFKKEIIPEYLFEKFTYNNLIKEISILVKNQKKRKKQIEFMNNFSNQMLLKKKNPAEIISDLII
;
A
#
# COMPACT_ATOMS: atom_id res chain seq x y z
N LYS A 1 2.93 -25.13 -15.01
CA LYS A 1 3.14 -25.94 -16.25
C LYS A 1 2.79 -25.14 -17.51
N GLU A 2 1.57 -24.63 -17.65
CA GLU A 2 1.13 -23.91 -18.86
C GLU A 2 2.03 -22.71 -19.18
N ILE A 3 2.24 -21.80 -18.23
CA ILE A 3 3.11 -20.63 -18.38
C ILE A 3 4.57 -21.06 -18.63
N GLU A 4 5.07 -22.06 -17.93
CA GLU A 4 6.40 -22.61 -18.13
C GLU A 4 6.59 -23.14 -19.57
N ASN A 5 5.63 -23.95 -20.06
CA ASN A 5 5.68 -24.48 -21.43
C ASN A 5 5.63 -23.36 -22.48
N LYS A 6 4.78 -22.34 -22.25
CA LYS A 6 4.69 -21.20 -23.16
C LYS A 6 6.03 -20.42 -23.23
N ILE A 7 6.67 -20.15 -22.09
CA ILE A 7 7.97 -19.49 -22.06
C ILE A 7 9.02 -20.26 -22.83
N ARG A 8 9.06 -21.60 -22.68
CA ARG A 8 10.02 -22.46 -23.40
C ARG A 8 9.79 -22.47 -24.91
N LEU A 9 8.53 -22.41 -25.34
CA LEU A 9 8.18 -22.34 -26.77
C LEU A 9 8.58 -21.00 -27.41
N GLU A 10 8.49 -19.91 -26.67
CA GLU A 10 8.84 -18.56 -27.16
C GLU A 10 10.36 -18.29 -27.19
N SER A 11 11.17 -19.13 -26.54
CA SER A 11 12.64 -19.01 -26.47
C SER A 11 13.15 -17.58 -26.23
N PRO A 12 12.75 -16.91 -25.15
CA PRO A 12 13.09 -15.51 -24.92
C PRO A 12 14.54 -15.34 -24.44
N ASP A 13 15.17 -14.23 -24.80
CA ASP A 13 16.50 -13.83 -24.27
C ASP A 13 16.42 -13.28 -22.83
N LEU A 14 15.25 -12.76 -22.46
CA LEU A 14 15.02 -12.12 -21.16
C LEU A 14 13.63 -12.48 -20.61
N ILE A 15 13.59 -12.86 -19.35
CA ILE A 15 12.35 -13.09 -18.59
C ILE A 15 12.24 -12.08 -17.46
N ILE A 16 11.22 -11.22 -17.52
CA ILE A 16 10.91 -10.27 -16.45
C ILE A 16 9.68 -10.74 -15.70
N THR A 17 9.81 -10.99 -14.41
CA THR A 17 8.67 -11.26 -13.53
C THR A 17 8.29 -10.00 -12.75
N ILE A 18 6.98 -9.77 -12.56
CA ILE A 18 6.46 -8.57 -11.90
C ILE A 18 5.63 -8.98 -10.71
N ASP A 19 5.98 -8.47 -9.51
CA ASP A 19 5.28 -8.74 -8.25
C ASP A 19 5.10 -10.24 -7.94
N SER A 20 4.13 -10.62 -7.12
CA SER A 20 3.83 -12.01 -6.76
C SER A 20 5.05 -12.86 -6.40
N PRO A 21 5.91 -12.46 -5.45
CA PRO A 21 7.25 -13.00 -5.26
C PRO A 21 7.27 -14.52 -5.00
N SER A 22 6.20 -15.08 -4.44
CA SER A 22 6.13 -16.53 -4.21
C SER A 22 5.83 -17.32 -5.50
N PHE A 23 5.06 -16.76 -6.41
CA PHE A 23 4.80 -17.33 -7.73
C PHE A 23 6.04 -17.17 -8.62
N SER A 24 6.54 -15.95 -8.72
CA SER A 24 7.71 -15.58 -9.53
C SER A 24 8.94 -16.42 -9.17
N TYR A 25 9.21 -16.60 -7.87
CA TYR A 25 10.28 -17.48 -7.39
C TYR A 25 10.12 -18.92 -7.88
N ARG A 26 8.92 -19.52 -7.73
CA ARG A 26 8.69 -20.91 -8.15
C ARG A 26 8.80 -21.09 -9.66
N LEU A 27 8.32 -20.12 -10.43
CA LEU A 27 8.39 -20.15 -11.89
C LEU A 27 9.84 -20.07 -12.35
N VAL A 28 10.57 -19.06 -11.91
CA VAL A 28 11.96 -18.84 -12.33
C VAL A 28 12.88 -19.97 -11.84
N ASN A 29 12.63 -20.52 -10.64
CA ASN A 29 13.41 -21.68 -10.16
C ASN A 29 13.29 -22.92 -11.09
N LYS A 30 12.16 -23.08 -11.78
CA LYS A 30 11.95 -24.16 -12.76
C LYS A 30 12.54 -23.89 -14.13
N LEU A 31 12.89 -22.64 -14.40
CA LEU A 31 13.43 -22.18 -15.69
C LEU A 31 14.93 -21.92 -15.64
N GLN A 32 15.63 -22.28 -14.55
CA GLN A 32 17.06 -21.99 -14.39
C GLN A 32 17.96 -22.72 -15.41
N ASP A 33 17.50 -23.82 -15.98
CA ASP A 33 18.15 -24.51 -17.08
C ASP A 33 18.32 -23.64 -18.34
N LEU A 34 17.40 -22.69 -18.59
CA LEU A 34 17.48 -21.72 -19.69
C LEU A 34 18.71 -20.77 -19.59
N ARG A 35 19.36 -20.68 -18.42
CA ARG A 35 20.63 -19.96 -18.29
C ARG A 35 21.74 -20.52 -19.16
N LYS A 36 21.67 -21.81 -19.51
CA LYS A 36 22.60 -22.45 -20.47
C LYS A 36 22.46 -21.87 -21.89
N GLU A 37 21.27 -21.31 -22.16
CA GLU A 37 20.95 -20.62 -23.41
C GLU A 37 21.13 -19.10 -23.32
N ASN A 38 21.84 -18.61 -22.26
CA ASN A 38 22.08 -17.19 -21.94
C ASN A 38 20.85 -16.37 -21.57
N VAL A 39 19.72 -17.00 -21.25
CA VAL A 39 18.50 -16.30 -20.80
C VAL A 39 18.75 -15.55 -19.50
N LYS A 40 18.38 -14.27 -19.45
CA LYS A 40 18.48 -13.42 -18.26
C LYS A 40 17.15 -13.41 -17.49
N PHE A 41 17.24 -13.28 -16.16
CA PHE A 41 16.08 -13.24 -15.28
C PHE A 41 16.07 -11.96 -14.46
N PHE A 42 15.06 -11.13 -14.67
CA PHE A 42 14.87 -9.89 -13.90
C PHE A 42 13.58 -9.92 -13.11
N HIS A 43 13.54 -9.18 -12.02
CA HIS A 43 12.33 -9.06 -11.19
C HIS A 43 12.02 -7.59 -10.89
N TYR A 44 10.76 -7.21 -11.05
CA TYR A 44 10.25 -5.90 -10.67
C TYR A 44 9.26 -6.04 -9.52
N VAL A 45 9.32 -5.17 -8.53
CA VAL A 45 8.60 -5.18 -7.25
C VAL A 45 9.15 -6.24 -6.28
N ALA A 46 10.23 -5.86 -5.61
CA ALA A 46 10.93 -6.71 -4.64
C ALA A 46 10.00 -7.31 -3.56
N PRO A 47 10.26 -8.55 -3.12
CA PRO A 47 9.58 -9.09 -1.95
C PRO A 47 9.86 -8.22 -0.72
N THR A 48 8.85 -8.03 0.14
CA THR A 48 8.91 -7.16 1.34
C THR A 48 9.75 -7.78 2.48
N VAL A 49 11.01 -8.14 2.16
CA VAL A 49 11.95 -8.81 3.09
C VAL A 49 12.31 -7.95 4.29
N TRP A 50 12.14 -6.64 4.20
CA TRP A 50 12.34 -5.70 5.29
C TRP A 50 11.27 -5.82 6.39
N ALA A 51 10.09 -6.36 6.06
CA ALA A 51 8.99 -6.56 7.00
C ALA A 51 8.90 -8.02 7.46
N TRP A 52 9.12 -8.97 6.55
CA TRP A 52 8.95 -10.40 6.82
C TRP A 52 9.87 -11.26 5.92
N LYS A 53 10.27 -12.42 6.45
CA LYS A 53 11.03 -13.46 5.73
C LYS A 53 12.29 -12.92 5.05
N LYS A 54 13.16 -12.29 5.85
CA LYS A 54 14.43 -11.69 5.39
C LYS A 54 15.27 -12.66 4.53
N TYR A 55 15.23 -13.98 4.83
CA TYR A 55 15.94 -15.01 4.07
C TYR A 55 15.60 -15.05 2.57
N ARG A 56 14.43 -14.54 2.16
CA ARG A 56 14.05 -14.48 0.74
C ARG A 56 14.98 -13.61 -0.09
N ALA A 57 15.65 -12.65 0.50
CA ALA A 57 16.62 -11.83 -0.24
C ALA A 57 17.71 -12.71 -0.82
N LYS A 58 18.28 -13.64 -0.03
CA LYS A 58 19.26 -14.64 -0.49
C LYS A 58 18.69 -15.56 -1.56
N LEU A 59 17.44 -16.02 -1.42
CA LEU A 59 16.82 -16.89 -2.42
C LEU A 59 16.61 -16.17 -3.76
N PHE A 60 16.24 -14.88 -3.73
CA PHE A 60 16.10 -14.08 -4.95
C PHE A 60 17.44 -13.82 -5.63
N SER A 61 18.49 -13.55 -4.85
CA SER A 61 19.82 -13.31 -5.41
C SER A 61 20.42 -14.54 -6.15
N GLN A 62 19.94 -15.74 -5.83
CA GLN A 62 20.35 -16.97 -6.51
C GLN A 62 19.64 -17.20 -7.85
N LEU A 63 18.47 -16.56 -8.07
CA LEU A 63 17.63 -16.82 -9.24
C LEU A 63 17.61 -15.66 -10.24
N TYR A 64 17.86 -14.45 -9.81
CA TYR A 64 17.73 -13.26 -10.64
C TYR A 64 19.07 -12.58 -10.88
N ASP A 65 19.23 -11.99 -12.06
CA ASP A 65 20.40 -11.20 -12.44
C ASP A 65 20.22 -9.74 -12.02
N LYS A 66 19.00 -9.19 -12.17
CA LYS A 66 18.66 -7.82 -11.77
C LYS A 66 17.35 -7.76 -11.01
N LEU A 67 17.28 -6.84 -10.03
CA LEU A 67 16.09 -6.54 -9.25
C LEU A 67 15.77 -5.05 -9.32
N PHE A 68 14.53 -4.73 -9.63
CA PHE A 68 14.00 -3.36 -9.64
C PHE A 68 13.07 -3.15 -8.44
N THR A 69 13.44 -2.21 -7.55
CA THR A 69 12.74 -1.97 -6.29
C THR A 69 11.87 -0.71 -6.35
N LEU A 70 10.79 -0.71 -5.57
CA LEU A 70 9.88 0.43 -5.43
C LEU A 70 10.37 1.47 -4.43
N PHE A 71 11.17 1.04 -3.45
CA PHE A 71 11.67 1.91 -2.37
C PHE A 71 13.18 1.76 -2.22
N LYS A 72 13.89 2.89 -2.17
CA LYS A 72 15.35 2.91 -2.08
C LYS A 72 15.91 2.12 -0.88
N PHE A 73 15.17 2.09 0.23
CA PHE A 73 15.60 1.37 1.43
C PHE A 73 15.57 -0.16 1.29
N GLU A 74 14.92 -0.69 0.24
CA GLU A 74 14.86 -2.12 -0.05
C GLU A 74 16.19 -2.66 -0.60
N ASN A 75 16.90 -1.83 -1.38
CA ASN A 75 18.11 -2.25 -2.11
C ASN A 75 19.15 -2.94 -1.22
N LYS A 76 19.40 -2.41 -0.03
CA LYS A 76 20.42 -2.94 0.88
C LYS A 76 20.25 -4.43 1.19
N TYR A 77 19.02 -4.91 1.29
CA TYR A 77 18.75 -6.31 1.62
C TYR A 77 19.14 -7.30 0.53
N PHE A 78 19.21 -6.84 -0.71
CA PHE A 78 19.54 -7.66 -1.88
C PHE A 78 21.01 -7.47 -2.30
N ILE A 79 21.52 -6.24 -2.21
CA ILE A 79 22.94 -5.93 -2.44
C ILE A 79 23.85 -6.71 -1.47
N GLU A 80 23.43 -6.92 -0.22
CA GLU A 80 24.11 -7.77 0.78
C GLU A 80 24.33 -9.22 0.27
N HIS A 81 23.56 -9.66 -0.74
CA HIS A 81 23.67 -10.97 -1.37
C HIS A 81 24.16 -10.91 -2.82
N ASN A 82 24.84 -9.83 -3.22
CA ASN A 82 25.40 -9.61 -4.55
C ASN A 82 24.36 -9.59 -5.69
N LEU A 83 23.08 -9.29 -5.43
CA LEU A 83 22.09 -9.09 -6.47
C LEU A 83 22.15 -7.64 -6.98
N GLU A 84 22.37 -7.47 -8.28
CA GLU A 84 22.30 -6.16 -8.92
C GLU A 84 20.90 -5.57 -8.73
N THR A 85 20.81 -4.47 -7.98
CA THR A 85 19.53 -3.94 -7.51
C THR A 85 19.42 -2.46 -7.79
N HIS A 86 18.36 -2.07 -8.50
CA HIS A 86 18.09 -0.69 -8.91
C HIS A 86 16.77 -0.20 -8.30
N PHE A 87 16.84 0.93 -7.62
CA PHE A 87 15.64 1.66 -7.21
C PHE A 87 15.09 2.41 -8.43
N VAL A 88 13.86 2.09 -8.83
CA VAL A 88 13.19 2.70 -10.01
C VAL A 88 12.03 3.62 -9.63
N GLY A 89 11.67 3.70 -8.35
CA GLY A 89 10.54 4.48 -7.88
C GLY A 89 9.21 3.74 -7.99
N HIS A 90 8.12 4.48 -7.78
CA HIS A 90 6.78 3.89 -7.77
C HIS A 90 5.84 4.64 -8.73
N GLN A 91 5.31 3.92 -9.72
CA GLN A 91 4.49 4.46 -10.80
C GLN A 91 3.27 5.26 -10.31
N ILE A 92 2.72 4.91 -9.13
CA ILE A 92 1.56 5.63 -8.56
C ILE A 92 1.76 7.15 -8.44
N PHE A 93 3.00 7.60 -8.33
CA PHE A 93 3.34 9.02 -8.18
C PHE A 93 3.60 9.73 -9.50
N PHE A 94 3.77 9.00 -10.62
CA PHE A 94 4.06 9.60 -11.91
C PHE A 94 2.91 10.52 -12.39
N ASP A 95 1.67 10.03 -12.30
CA ASP A 95 0.48 10.80 -12.69
C ASP A 95 -0.16 11.50 -11.49
N LYS A 96 0.66 12.20 -10.70
CA LYS A 96 0.17 12.89 -9.50
C LYS A 96 -0.69 14.09 -9.87
N LYS A 97 -1.99 14.02 -9.58
CA LYS A 97 -2.91 15.15 -9.70
C LYS A 97 -3.52 15.50 -8.34
N VAL A 98 -3.06 16.62 -7.75
CA VAL A 98 -3.62 17.11 -6.49
C VAL A 98 -4.78 18.01 -6.77
N LEU A 99 -5.96 17.67 -6.25
CA LEU A 99 -7.19 18.45 -6.41
C LEU A 99 -7.48 19.26 -5.15
N LYS A 100 -8.24 20.35 -5.33
CA LYS A 100 -8.75 21.15 -4.22
C LYS A 100 -9.59 20.29 -3.29
N LYS A 101 -9.25 20.27 -1.99
CA LYS A 101 -9.96 19.50 -0.98
C LYS A 101 -11.36 20.05 -0.74
N LYS A 102 -12.32 19.13 -0.58
CA LYS A 102 -13.70 19.40 -0.20
C LYS A 102 -13.93 18.92 1.24
N ARG A 103 -15.04 19.31 1.86
CA ARG A 103 -15.46 18.80 3.17
C ARG A 103 -15.92 17.35 3.08
N ILE A 104 -15.00 16.45 2.86
CA ILE A 104 -15.22 15.01 2.69
C ILE A 104 -14.34 14.27 3.68
N ILE A 105 -14.92 13.38 4.47
CA ILE A 105 -14.21 12.40 5.29
C ILE A 105 -14.48 11.02 4.72
N THR A 106 -13.40 10.30 4.39
CA THR A 106 -13.49 8.97 3.79
C THR A 106 -13.07 7.89 4.78
N PHE A 107 -13.80 6.77 4.78
CA PHE A 107 -13.44 5.56 5.48
C PHE A 107 -13.16 4.45 4.47
N LEU A 108 -11.99 3.81 4.59
CA LEU A 108 -11.52 2.73 3.73
C LEU A 108 -11.23 1.50 4.59
N PRO A 109 -12.23 0.63 4.80
CA PRO A 109 -12.16 -0.41 5.83
C PRO A 109 -11.27 -1.60 5.46
N GLY A 110 -10.73 -1.65 4.25
CA GLY A 110 -9.85 -2.72 3.77
C GLY A 110 -10.25 -3.24 2.39
N SER A 111 -9.64 -4.35 2.00
CA SER A 111 -9.83 -4.93 0.66
C SER A 111 -10.48 -6.33 0.66
N ARG A 112 -10.29 -7.12 1.71
CA ARG A 112 -10.84 -8.48 1.83
C ARG A 112 -12.07 -8.50 2.71
N ASN A 113 -13.08 -9.33 2.40
CA ASN A 113 -14.35 -9.38 3.13
C ASN A 113 -14.19 -9.50 4.65
N ILE A 114 -13.30 -10.37 5.12
CA ILE A 114 -13.05 -10.57 6.55
C ILE A 114 -12.46 -9.30 7.18
N GLU A 115 -11.51 -8.67 6.52
CA GLU A 115 -10.88 -7.42 6.96
C GLU A 115 -11.90 -6.29 7.02
N ILE A 116 -12.66 -6.10 5.94
CA ILE A 116 -13.72 -5.08 5.84
C ILE A 116 -14.73 -5.26 6.97
N LYS A 117 -15.24 -6.48 7.18
CA LYS A 117 -16.18 -6.80 8.25
C LYS A 117 -15.62 -6.45 9.63
N ASN A 118 -14.41 -6.93 9.94
CA ASN A 118 -13.79 -6.74 11.25
C ASN A 118 -13.49 -5.26 11.54
N ASN A 119 -13.01 -4.52 10.55
CA ASN A 119 -12.75 -3.09 10.70
C ASN A 119 -14.05 -2.29 10.80
N LEU A 120 -15.06 -2.58 9.98
CA LEU A 120 -16.33 -1.86 10.01
C LEU A 120 -17.11 -2.06 11.31
N LEU A 121 -17.09 -3.24 11.92
CA LEU A 121 -17.73 -3.47 13.20
C LEU A 121 -17.15 -2.55 14.30
N ARG A 122 -15.85 -2.25 14.25
CA ARG A 122 -15.21 -1.28 15.16
C ARG A 122 -15.41 0.17 14.72
N LEU A 123 -15.45 0.42 13.42
CA LEU A 123 -15.62 1.77 12.87
C LEU A 123 -17.08 2.25 12.92
N LYS A 124 -18.08 1.37 13.06
CA LYS A 124 -19.50 1.73 12.99
C LYS A 124 -19.86 2.89 13.91
N SER A 125 -19.50 2.80 15.19
CA SER A 125 -19.77 3.87 16.17
C SER A 125 -18.96 5.14 15.88
N VAL A 126 -17.72 5.01 15.40
CA VAL A 126 -16.88 6.14 14.99
C VAL A 126 -17.49 6.85 13.77
N ILE A 127 -17.93 6.11 12.76
CA ILE A 127 -18.60 6.65 11.55
C ILE A 127 -19.89 7.38 11.96
N SER A 128 -20.73 6.76 12.79
CA SER A 128 -21.97 7.38 13.27
C SER A 128 -21.71 8.66 14.03
N HIS A 129 -20.73 8.67 14.94
CA HIS A 129 -20.32 9.87 15.67
C HIS A 129 -19.80 10.95 14.71
N THR A 130 -18.91 10.58 13.80
CA THR A 130 -18.30 11.52 12.84
C THR A 130 -19.38 12.17 11.96
N ALA A 131 -20.36 11.40 11.47
CA ALA A 131 -21.45 11.91 10.65
C ALA A 131 -22.35 12.90 11.40
N LYS A 132 -22.55 12.71 12.71
CA LYS A 132 -23.31 13.62 13.55
C LYS A 132 -22.52 14.86 13.97
N ALA A 133 -21.27 14.68 14.39
CA ALA A 133 -20.44 15.77 14.92
C ALA A 133 -19.90 16.72 13.82
N TYR A 134 -19.82 16.24 12.60
CA TYR A 134 -19.33 17.00 11.43
C TYR A 134 -20.36 16.95 10.31
N SER A 135 -21.57 17.44 10.57
CA SER A 135 -22.73 17.44 9.66
C SER A 135 -22.49 18.24 8.37
N ASP A 136 -21.53 19.15 8.37
CA ASP A 136 -21.07 19.92 7.22
C ASP A 136 -20.06 19.16 6.33
N TYR A 137 -19.66 17.94 6.73
CA TYR A 137 -18.84 17.03 5.95
C TYR A 137 -19.67 15.91 5.34
N SER A 138 -19.41 15.58 4.07
CA SER A 138 -19.92 14.36 3.47
C SER A 138 -19.08 13.16 3.90
N ILE A 139 -19.73 12.12 4.42
CA ILE A 139 -19.05 10.89 4.84
C ILE A 139 -19.19 9.84 3.75
N TYR A 140 -18.05 9.33 3.29
CA TYR A 140 -17.96 8.29 2.27
C TYR A 140 -17.29 7.02 2.81
N ILE A 141 -17.84 5.87 2.42
CA ILE A 141 -17.23 4.57 2.62
C ILE A 141 -16.75 4.08 1.25
N LEU A 142 -15.44 3.99 1.06
CA LEU A 142 -14.85 3.51 -0.18
C LEU A 142 -14.52 2.01 -0.01
N THR A 143 -15.18 1.18 -0.80
CA THR A 143 -15.08 -0.28 -0.72
C THR A 143 -15.13 -0.93 -2.10
N PHE A 144 -15.41 -2.23 -2.17
CA PHE A 144 -15.46 -3.01 -3.40
C PHE A 144 -16.86 -3.59 -3.62
N ASP A 145 -17.22 -3.90 -4.88
CA ASP A 145 -18.56 -4.40 -5.20
C ASP A 145 -18.90 -5.69 -4.45
N HIS A 146 -17.94 -6.61 -4.32
CA HIS A 146 -18.13 -7.87 -3.60
C HIS A 146 -18.50 -7.69 -2.10
N SER A 147 -18.23 -6.51 -1.52
CA SER A 147 -18.52 -6.22 -0.11
C SER A 147 -19.65 -5.21 0.09
N LYS A 148 -20.20 -4.63 -0.98
CA LYS A 148 -21.18 -3.53 -0.93
C LYS A 148 -22.41 -3.86 -0.07
N SER A 149 -23.01 -5.02 -0.26
CA SER A 149 -24.20 -5.46 0.51
C SER A 149 -23.89 -5.61 2.00
N MET A 150 -22.77 -6.22 2.33
CA MET A 150 -22.31 -6.36 3.72
C MET A 150 -22.07 -5.00 4.38
N VAL A 151 -21.40 -4.09 3.69
CA VAL A 151 -21.14 -2.72 4.19
C VAL A 151 -22.45 -1.98 4.43
N LYS A 152 -23.41 -2.05 3.48
CA LYS A 152 -24.73 -1.46 3.60
C LYS A 152 -25.50 -2.00 4.82
N ASN A 153 -25.44 -3.30 5.05
CA ASN A 153 -26.11 -3.94 6.20
C ASN A 153 -25.50 -3.50 7.55
N ILE A 154 -24.15 -3.47 7.64
CA ILE A 154 -23.46 -3.05 8.87
C ILE A 154 -23.76 -1.61 9.21
N LEU A 155 -23.78 -0.72 8.20
CA LEU A 155 -23.96 0.73 8.37
C LEU A 155 -25.42 1.18 8.19
N LYS A 156 -26.38 0.27 8.22
CA LYS A 156 -27.82 0.57 8.17
C LYS A 156 -28.15 1.68 9.19
N ASN A 157 -28.94 2.67 8.77
CA ASN A 157 -29.36 3.84 9.56
C ASN A 157 -28.24 4.85 9.89
N ILE A 158 -27.10 4.78 9.24
CA ILE A 158 -26.07 5.84 9.31
C ILE A 158 -26.05 6.58 7.97
N ASN A 159 -26.11 7.90 8.01
CA ASN A 159 -26.08 8.74 6.80
C ASN A 159 -24.68 8.77 6.20
N VAL A 160 -24.40 7.84 5.28
CA VAL A 160 -23.12 7.70 4.57
C VAL A 160 -23.35 7.33 3.10
N LYS A 161 -22.41 7.71 2.24
CA LYS A 161 -22.39 7.31 0.83
C LYS A 161 -21.38 6.17 0.65
N ILE A 162 -21.83 5.07 0.03
CA ILE A 162 -21.00 3.89 -0.22
C ILE A 162 -20.62 3.88 -1.70
N ILE A 163 -19.32 3.92 -1.98
CA ILE A 163 -18.75 3.98 -3.34
C ILE A 163 -17.93 2.72 -3.59
N THR A 164 -18.18 2.09 -4.73
CA THR A 164 -17.48 0.85 -5.15
C THR A 164 -16.81 0.98 -6.51
N ASN A 165 -17.32 1.86 -7.38
CA ASN A 165 -16.73 2.13 -8.70
C ASN A 165 -15.32 2.72 -8.53
N PHE A 166 -14.36 2.23 -9.31
CA PHE A 166 -12.95 2.60 -9.18
C PHE A 166 -12.70 4.09 -9.45
N ASP A 167 -13.21 4.63 -10.56
CA ASP A 167 -12.96 6.01 -10.94
C ASP A 167 -13.61 7.00 -9.98
N GLU A 168 -14.83 6.66 -9.52
CA GLU A 168 -15.52 7.45 -8.50
C GLU A 168 -14.77 7.44 -7.17
N LYS A 169 -14.23 6.29 -6.73
CA LYS A 169 -13.37 6.21 -5.54
C LYS A 169 -12.15 7.10 -5.67
N GLN A 170 -11.45 7.06 -6.78
CA GLN A 170 -10.28 7.91 -7.03
C GLN A 170 -10.64 9.40 -6.99
N ASN A 171 -11.76 9.77 -7.63
CA ASN A 171 -12.26 11.15 -7.63
C ASN A 171 -12.64 11.63 -6.21
N ILE A 172 -13.34 10.81 -5.41
CA ILE A 172 -13.70 11.15 -4.02
C ILE A 172 -12.44 11.23 -3.15
N LEU A 173 -11.54 10.25 -3.25
CA LEU A 173 -10.32 10.19 -2.46
C LEU A 173 -9.42 11.41 -2.74
N SER A 174 -9.23 11.76 -3.99
CA SER A 174 -8.42 12.93 -4.39
C SER A 174 -8.93 14.27 -3.81
N LYS A 175 -10.24 14.37 -3.57
CA LYS A 175 -10.91 15.55 -2.99
C LYS A 175 -11.11 15.46 -1.48
N SER A 176 -10.76 14.34 -0.85
CA SER A 176 -10.99 14.11 0.58
C SER A 176 -10.17 15.05 1.44
N PHE A 177 -10.79 15.56 2.49
CA PHE A 177 -10.18 16.39 3.52
C PHE A 177 -9.40 15.55 4.54
N LEU A 178 -9.94 14.39 4.89
CA LEU A 178 -9.40 13.44 5.86
C LEU A 178 -9.78 12.02 5.45
N ALA A 179 -8.89 11.06 5.67
CA ALA A 179 -9.17 9.64 5.46
C ALA A 179 -8.87 8.80 6.70
N ILE A 180 -9.73 7.82 6.99
CA ILE A 180 -9.47 6.76 7.97
C ILE A 180 -9.39 5.45 7.18
N ALA A 181 -8.20 4.86 7.11
CA ALA A 181 -7.92 3.78 6.19
C ALA A 181 -7.30 2.56 6.87
N ALA A 182 -7.70 1.36 6.45
CA ALA A 182 -6.99 0.14 6.81
C ALA A 182 -5.56 0.16 6.27
N SER A 183 -4.62 -0.41 7.04
CA SER A 183 -3.22 -0.50 6.62
C SER A 183 -3.07 -1.28 5.30
N GLY A 184 -2.20 -0.81 4.41
CA GLY A 184 -1.91 -1.44 3.12
C GLY A 184 -1.44 -0.43 2.06
N SER A 185 -1.55 -0.83 0.79
CA SER A 185 -1.18 0.00 -0.38
C SER A 185 -1.95 1.32 -0.45
N ILE A 186 -3.12 1.41 0.17
CA ILE A 186 -3.94 2.63 0.23
C ILE A 186 -3.16 3.84 0.80
N SER A 187 -2.16 3.61 1.66
CA SER A 187 -1.32 4.68 2.18
C SER A 187 -0.53 5.41 1.07
N LEU A 188 -0.21 4.73 -0.02
CA LEU A 188 0.42 5.34 -1.20
C LEU A 188 -0.56 6.20 -2.00
N GLU A 189 -1.81 5.76 -2.14
CA GLU A 189 -2.86 6.55 -2.79
C GLU A 189 -3.18 7.82 -1.98
N LEU A 190 -3.29 7.70 -0.66
CA LEU A 190 -3.47 8.84 0.24
C LEU A 190 -2.31 9.83 0.12
N CYS A 191 -1.08 9.30 0.02
CA CYS A 191 0.11 10.10 -0.20
C CYS A 191 0.11 10.79 -1.57
N LYS A 192 -0.23 10.06 -2.65
CA LYS A 192 -0.38 10.60 -4.00
C LYS A 192 -1.31 11.82 -4.02
N TYR A 193 -2.45 11.70 -3.37
CA TYR A 193 -3.46 12.76 -3.33
C TYR A 193 -3.28 13.76 -2.19
N GLN A 194 -2.25 13.63 -1.36
CA GLN A 194 -2.01 14.50 -0.20
C GLN A 194 -3.23 14.57 0.73
N VAL A 195 -3.77 13.43 1.08
CA VAL A 195 -4.92 13.31 2.00
C VAL A 195 -4.42 13.01 3.41
N PRO A 196 -4.55 13.96 4.36
CA PRO A 196 -4.27 13.67 5.77
C PRO A 196 -5.04 12.45 6.22
N SER A 197 -4.40 11.58 6.99
CA SER A 197 -4.99 10.28 7.25
C SER A 197 -4.69 9.73 8.64
N ILE A 198 -5.50 8.77 9.03
CA ILE A 198 -5.33 7.90 10.20
C ILE A 198 -5.31 6.47 9.67
N ILE A 199 -4.29 5.70 10.02
CA ILE A 199 -4.22 4.29 9.67
C ILE A 199 -4.78 3.44 10.81
N VAL A 200 -5.64 2.50 10.46
CA VAL A 200 -6.22 1.53 11.38
C VAL A 200 -5.93 0.11 10.91
N TYR A 201 -5.76 -0.81 11.83
CA TYR A 201 -5.64 -2.22 11.48
C TYR A 201 -6.07 -3.11 12.63
N ASN A 202 -6.91 -4.08 12.30
CA ASN A 202 -7.32 -5.12 13.23
C ASN A 202 -7.35 -6.48 12.52
N THR A 203 -6.95 -7.51 13.24
CA THR A 203 -6.98 -8.88 12.76
C THR A 203 -7.28 -9.84 13.90
N HIS A 204 -7.51 -11.11 13.56
CA HIS A 204 -7.74 -12.16 14.55
C HIS A 204 -6.56 -12.29 15.52
N ILE A 205 -6.82 -12.65 16.77
CA ILE A 205 -5.81 -12.67 17.84
C ILE A 205 -4.58 -13.53 17.50
N ILE A 206 -4.78 -14.68 16.88
CA ILE A 206 -3.69 -15.57 16.45
C ILE A 206 -2.81 -14.88 15.41
N THR A 207 -3.42 -14.27 14.39
CA THR A 207 -2.68 -13.51 13.36
C THR A 207 -1.93 -12.32 13.97
N ARG A 208 -2.51 -11.68 14.99
CA ARG A 208 -1.83 -10.59 15.73
C ARG A 208 -0.57 -11.08 16.43
N ILE A 209 -0.64 -12.23 17.10
CA ILE A 209 0.54 -12.83 17.75
C ILE A 209 1.61 -13.15 16.72
N LEU A 210 1.24 -13.76 15.59
CA LEU A 210 2.17 -14.04 14.49
C LEU A 210 2.79 -12.76 13.93
N ILE A 211 2.00 -11.70 13.73
CA ILE A 211 2.52 -10.40 13.28
C ILE A 211 3.54 -9.86 14.29
N LYS A 212 3.23 -9.87 15.59
CA LYS A 212 4.15 -9.39 16.62
C LYS A 212 5.45 -10.20 16.71
N LEU A 213 5.42 -11.50 16.40
CA LEU A 213 6.59 -12.37 16.44
C LEU A 213 7.46 -12.29 15.19
N PHE A 214 6.85 -12.14 14.01
CA PHE A 214 7.54 -12.33 12.74
C PHE A 214 7.71 -11.05 11.90
N VAL A 215 6.99 -9.97 12.24
CA VAL A 215 7.07 -8.70 11.51
C VAL A 215 8.06 -7.77 12.22
N ASN A 216 9.15 -7.44 11.52
CA ASN A 216 10.27 -6.66 12.06
C ASN A 216 10.13 -5.13 11.86
N VAL A 217 8.91 -4.63 11.68
CA VAL A 217 8.68 -3.20 11.49
C VAL A 217 7.82 -2.60 12.58
N ARG A 218 8.22 -1.41 13.03
CA ARG A 218 7.52 -0.68 14.09
C ARG A 218 6.20 -0.07 13.62
N TYR A 219 6.08 0.23 12.32
CA TYR A 219 4.97 0.97 11.72
C TYR A 219 4.27 0.13 10.66
N ALA A 220 3.00 0.45 10.40
CA ALA A 220 2.17 -0.21 9.40
C ALA A 220 2.05 0.61 8.09
N SER A 221 2.19 1.93 8.16
CA SER A 221 2.22 2.80 7.00
C SER A 221 3.62 2.86 6.38
N ILE A 222 3.71 2.72 5.06
CA ILE A 222 4.98 2.79 4.33
C ILE A 222 5.68 4.15 4.52
N ILE A 223 4.93 5.23 4.70
CA ILE A 223 5.47 6.58 4.95
C ILE A 223 6.17 6.61 6.32
N ASN A 224 5.54 6.09 7.37
CA ASN A 224 6.14 6.02 8.70
C ASN A 224 7.37 5.10 8.72
N ILE A 225 7.33 3.99 7.96
CA ILE A 225 8.46 3.06 7.80
C ILE A 225 9.63 3.77 7.10
N HIS A 226 9.36 4.48 6.00
CA HIS A 226 10.37 5.19 5.23
C HIS A 226 11.09 6.25 6.06
N PHE A 227 10.34 7.08 6.78
CA PHE A 227 10.90 8.15 7.63
C PHE A 227 11.31 7.67 9.03
N LYS A 228 11.08 6.40 9.37
CA LYS A 228 11.32 5.82 10.71
C LYS A 228 10.68 6.63 11.84
N LYS A 229 9.55 7.27 11.56
CA LYS A 229 8.85 8.20 12.46
C LYS A 229 7.34 8.12 12.25
N GLU A 230 6.57 8.25 13.34
CA GLU A 230 5.12 8.38 13.26
C GLU A 230 4.73 9.77 12.75
N ILE A 231 4.39 9.82 11.47
CA ILE A 231 3.90 11.01 10.75
C ILE A 231 2.39 10.90 10.59
N ILE A 232 1.94 9.73 10.17
CA ILE A 232 0.55 9.35 10.06
C ILE A 232 0.19 8.57 11.31
N PRO A 233 -0.79 9.00 12.11
CA PRO A 233 -1.22 8.28 13.31
C PRO A 233 -1.69 6.86 12.98
N GLU A 234 -1.24 5.88 13.76
CA GLU A 234 -1.56 4.47 13.57
C GLU A 234 -2.24 3.88 14.80
N TYR A 235 -3.47 3.45 14.62
CA TYR A 235 -4.24 2.77 15.66
C TYR A 235 -4.40 1.30 15.32
N LEU A 236 -3.44 0.50 15.80
CA LEU A 236 -3.33 -0.92 15.51
C LEU A 236 -3.83 -1.73 16.69
N PHE A 237 -4.57 -2.79 16.44
CA PHE A 237 -5.00 -3.80 17.42
C PHE A 237 -5.72 -3.20 18.65
N GLU A 238 -5.07 -3.20 19.82
CA GLU A 238 -5.60 -2.72 21.08
C GLU A 238 -5.82 -1.20 21.08
N LYS A 239 -5.00 -0.46 20.34
CA LYS A 239 -5.13 1.00 20.20
C LYS A 239 -6.27 1.40 19.27
N PHE A 240 -6.81 0.48 18.46
CA PHE A 240 -7.95 0.72 17.58
C PHE A 240 -9.25 0.74 18.40
N THR A 241 -9.48 1.82 19.14
CA THR A 241 -10.65 2.04 19.99
C THR A 241 -11.45 3.25 19.51
N TYR A 242 -12.73 3.29 19.88
CA TYR A 242 -13.63 4.43 19.60
C TYR A 242 -13.02 5.75 20.10
N ASN A 243 -12.64 5.79 21.38
CA ASN A 243 -12.15 7.02 22.02
C ASN A 243 -10.89 7.58 21.34
N ASN A 244 -9.94 6.70 21.01
CA ASN A 244 -8.71 7.10 20.34
C ASN A 244 -8.99 7.69 18.96
N LEU A 245 -9.87 7.06 18.18
CA LEU A 245 -10.18 7.52 16.84
C LEU A 245 -10.96 8.82 16.84
N ILE A 246 -11.98 8.98 17.69
CA ILE A 246 -12.75 10.23 17.79
C ILE A 246 -11.83 11.39 18.20
N LYS A 247 -10.96 11.17 19.18
CA LYS A 247 -9.96 12.17 19.59
C LYS A 247 -9.06 12.56 18.40
N GLU A 248 -8.50 11.60 17.67
CA GLU A 248 -7.58 11.88 16.56
C GLU A 248 -8.29 12.53 15.36
N ILE A 249 -9.51 12.07 15.02
CA ILE A 249 -10.35 12.72 14.00
C ILE A 249 -10.58 14.17 14.37
N SER A 250 -10.98 14.46 15.64
CA SER A 250 -11.17 15.83 16.11
C SER A 250 -9.91 16.68 16.01
N ILE A 251 -8.75 16.11 16.38
CA ILE A 251 -7.47 16.79 16.26
C ILE A 251 -7.19 17.13 14.78
N LEU A 252 -7.33 16.16 13.87
CA LEU A 252 -7.03 16.39 12.48
C LEU A 252 -8.07 17.29 11.79
N VAL A 253 -9.32 17.29 12.19
CA VAL A 253 -10.33 18.22 11.65
C VAL A 253 -10.04 19.66 12.09
N LYS A 254 -9.68 19.88 13.36
CA LYS A 254 -9.51 21.23 13.93
C LYS A 254 -8.08 21.80 13.72
N ASN A 255 -7.06 20.96 13.72
CA ASN A 255 -5.67 21.40 13.70
C ASN A 255 -5.04 21.40 12.29
N GLN A 256 -5.09 22.53 11.62
CA GLN A 256 -4.50 22.72 10.30
C GLN A 256 -2.99 22.46 10.27
N LYS A 257 -2.25 22.84 11.33
CA LYS A 257 -0.80 22.64 11.41
C LYS A 257 -0.41 21.16 11.36
N LYS A 258 -1.17 20.31 12.06
CA LYS A 258 -0.95 18.84 12.01
C LYS A 258 -1.22 18.27 10.62
N ARG A 259 -2.29 18.70 9.94
CA ARG A 259 -2.57 18.27 8.56
C ARG A 259 -1.47 18.74 7.60
N LYS A 260 -1.07 20.01 7.66
CA LYS A 260 0.03 20.55 6.83
C LYS A 260 1.30 19.73 6.99
N LYS A 261 1.66 19.37 8.23
CA LYS A 261 2.82 18.54 8.51
C LYS A 261 2.74 17.15 7.83
N GLN A 262 1.59 16.48 7.88
CA GLN A 262 1.41 15.21 7.15
C GLN A 262 1.60 15.41 5.64
N ILE A 263 1.01 16.46 5.08
CA ILE A 263 1.09 16.80 3.64
C ILE A 263 2.54 17.08 3.22
N GLU A 264 3.31 17.80 4.03
CA GLU A 264 4.73 18.07 3.76
C GLU A 264 5.55 16.77 3.64
N PHE A 265 5.35 15.84 4.58
CA PHE A 265 6.01 14.53 4.52
C PHE A 265 5.53 13.67 3.33
N MET A 266 4.24 13.71 3.01
CA MET A 266 3.68 13.03 1.84
C MET A 266 4.27 13.58 0.54
N ASN A 267 4.47 14.91 0.44
CA ASN A 267 5.12 15.53 -0.70
C ASN A 267 6.58 15.14 -0.81
N ASN A 268 7.32 15.18 0.30
CA ASN A 268 8.71 14.77 0.34
C ASN A 268 8.85 13.31 -0.10
N PHE A 269 8.03 12.41 0.45
CA PHE A 269 8.00 11.01 0.05
C PHE A 269 7.69 10.85 -1.45
N SER A 270 6.64 11.48 -1.96
CA SER A 270 6.26 11.40 -3.38
C SER A 270 7.40 11.85 -4.30
N ASN A 271 8.09 12.96 -3.94
CA ASN A 271 9.19 13.47 -4.74
C ASN A 271 10.39 12.53 -4.74
N GLN A 272 10.65 11.83 -3.63
CA GLN A 272 11.72 10.82 -3.58
C GLN A 272 11.40 9.56 -4.40
N MET A 273 10.09 9.29 -4.65
CA MET A 273 9.65 8.15 -5.47
C MET A 273 9.66 8.45 -6.98
N LEU A 274 9.89 9.70 -7.38
CA LEU A 274 9.97 10.13 -8.78
C LEU A 274 11.42 10.33 -9.19
N LEU A 275 12.04 9.33 -9.80
CA LEU A 275 13.41 9.43 -10.30
C LEU A 275 13.45 10.18 -11.64
N LYS A 276 14.21 11.31 -11.69
CA LYS A 276 14.43 12.10 -12.91
C LYS A 276 13.15 12.45 -13.68
N LYS A 277 11.99 12.43 -13.03
CA LYS A 277 10.65 12.60 -13.65
C LYS A 277 10.31 11.58 -14.73
N LYS A 278 11.06 10.45 -14.80
CA LYS A 278 10.78 9.34 -15.71
C LYS A 278 9.81 8.35 -15.07
N ASN A 279 9.01 7.70 -15.89
CA ASN A 279 8.19 6.55 -15.46
C ASN A 279 9.13 5.39 -15.07
N PRO A 280 8.83 4.63 -14.01
CA PRO A 280 9.59 3.42 -13.67
C PRO A 280 9.82 2.46 -14.84
N ALA A 281 8.84 2.30 -15.75
CA ALA A 281 8.99 1.47 -16.94
C ALA A 281 10.09 1.99 -17.90
N GLU A 282 10.18 3.31 -18.10
CA GLU A 282 11.25 3.93 -18.91
C GLU A 282 12.63 3.72 -18.28
N ILE A 283 12.72 3.85 -16.94
CA ILE A 283 13.97 3.61 -16.21
C ILE A 283 14.39 2.14 -16.34
N ILE A 284 13.45 1.20 -16.22
CA ILE A 284 13.72 -0.22 -16.38
C ILE A 284 14.18 -0.51 -17.82
N SER A 285 13.52 0.06 -18.83
CA SER A 285 13.90 -0.09 -20.23
C SER A 285 15.34 0.37 -20.48
N ASP A 286 15.72 1.55 -19.96
CA ASP A 286 17.10 2.07 -20.05
C ASP A 286 18.15 1.17 -19.38
N LEU A 287 17.75 0.31 -18.43
CA LEU A 287 18.63 -0.59 -17.67
C LEU A 287 18.68 -2.02 -18.25
N ILE A 288 17.81 -2.32 -19.21
CA ILE A 288 17.75 -3.62 -19.91
C ILE A 288 18.65 -3.60 -21.15
N ILE A 289 18.69 -2.48 -21.83
CA ILE A 289 19.53 -2.22 -23.01
C ILE A 289 20.99 -2.06 -22.57
#